data_6b0fe963c553142454238920c8549cc8
#
_entry.id   6b0fe963c553142454238920c8549cc8
#
_cell.length_a   1.000
_cell.length_b   1.000
_cell.length_c   1.000
_cell.angle_alpha   90.00
_cell.angle_beta   90.00
_cell.angle_gamma   90.00
#
_symmetry.space_group_name_H-M   'P 1'
#
loop_
_entity.id
_entity.type
_entity.pdbx_description
1 polymer ?
#
loop_
_entity_poly.entity_id
_entity_poly.type
_entity_poly.pdbx_seq_one_letter_code
_entity_poly.pdbx_strand_id
1 'polypeptide(L)'
;MALALFRCLAPFRRPSAIPLLLNPNPFSFPKTLFLHSKTLVSRLSTEDTHQIVTKDERLRTEDGTASGWGTIVAIVTSMGGGPAAVGIVRLSGPRAVDVAGRVFHPARGRKAGGSPFLWKPRSHFVEYGFALDRKGNVIDEVLAVPMLAPRSYTREDVVELQCHGSDVCLNRVLKACLEAGAKLAEPGEFTLRAFLNGRLDLSQAENVGRLIAAKSVAAAESALANIQGGFSSLVKSLRKQCIQLLTEIEARLDFDDELPLLEPRVLTNQIDDMWNILQEAIDTANYDKLLQTGLQVAIIGRPNVGKSSLLNAWSKSERAIVTDIAGTTRDVIEANVTVHGVQRSESAAMTADVIIMVTNAIDGFTEDDRKLIDHIQKNQKSAGSATPVILVVNKIDCVPCTSMRQFEMATSSFMKLVPTCAINGKGISELERAVLEVRGLDSSPPGGFRWTVNQRQFEQLLRAQESLSRLKSSIDDELPMDFWTIDLREAALALGEISGEDISEEVLSNIFSKFCIGK
;
A
#
# COMPACT_ATOMS: atom_id res chain seq x y z
N MET A 1 -43.31 20.18 -7.13
CA MET A 1 -43.90 18.88 -6.78
C MET A 1 -42.73 17.93 -6.53
N ALA A 2 -42.44 17.64 -5.25
CA ALA A 2 -41.85 16.45 -4.70
C ALA A 2 -41.39 16.73 -3.25
N LEU A 3 -42.37 16.82 -2.36
CA LEU A 3 -42.22 16.63 -0.93
C LEU A 3 -42.84 15.25 -0.67
N ALA A 4 -42.01 14.30 -0.19
CA ALA A 4 -42.41 13.21 0.70
C ALA A 4 -41.35 12.10 0.57
N LEU A 5 -40.61 11.95 1.71
CA LEU A 5 -40.16 10.68 2.27
C LEU A 5 -38.96 10.89 3.24
N PHE A 6 -39.28 11.37 4.42
CA PHE A 6 -38.44 11.16 5.60
C PHE A 6 -39.32 11.13 6.85
N ARG A 7 -39.84 9.97 7.14
CA ARG A 7 -40.32 9.60 8.48
C ARG A 7 -40.18 8.08 8.61
N CYS A 8 -39.17 7.67 9.36
CA CYS A 8 -39.14 6.45 10.18
C CYS A 8 -37.71 6.22 10.70
N LEU A 9 -37.39 6.78 11.84
CA LEU A 9 -36.37 6.25 12.74
C LEU A 9 -36.89 6.35 14.16
N ALA A 10 -37.35 5.22 14.68
CA ALA A 10 -37.65 5.03 16.09
C ALA A 10 -36.34 4.87 16.90
N PRO A 11 -36.33 5.25 18.18
CA PRO A 11 -35.09 5.27 18.97
C PRO A 11 -34.72 3.87 19.47
N PHE A 12 -33.48 3.45 19.22
CA PHE A 12 -32.89 2.27 19.83
C PHE A 12 -32.64 2.51 21.32
N ARG A 13 -33.25 1.67 22.15
CA ARG A 13 -33.01 1.59 23.61
C ARG A 13 -31.59 1.07 23.86
N ARG A 14 -30.88 1.74 24.75
CA ARG A 14 -29.61 1.28 25.34
C ARG A 14 -29.85 0.05 26.22
N PRO A 15 -29.00 -0.97 26.16
CA PRO A 15 -28.95 -2.00 27.18
C PRO A 15 -28.18 -1.49 28.43
N SER A 16 -28.71 -1.82 29.57
CA SER A 16 -28.24 -1.51 30.91
C SER A 16 -26.85 -2.06 31.23
N ALA A 17 -26.04 -1.25 31.89
CA ALA A 17 -24.72 -1.60 32.40
C ALA A 17 -24.80 -2.66 33.51
N ILE A 18 -23.97 -3.68 33.42
CA ILE A 18 -23.63 -4.63 34.49
C ILE A 18 -22.37 -4.10 35.20
N PRO A 19 -22.35 -3.96 36.53
CA PRO A 19 -21.15 -3.52 37.24
C PRO A 19 -20.17 -4.69 37.43
N LEU A 20 -18.98 -4.57 36.89
CA LEU A 20 -17.84 -5.43 37.21
C LEU A 20 -17.15 -4.93 38.47
N LEU A 21 -17.21 -5.74 39.50
CA LEU A 21 -16.46 -5.62 40.76
C LEU A 21 -14.96 -5.76 40.45
N LEU A 22 -14.19 -4.70 40.64
CA LEU A 22 -12.73 -4.71 40.65
C LEU A 22 -12.24 -4.93 42.10
N ASN A 23 -11.53 -6.03 42.28
CA ASN A 23 -10.76 -6.35 43.47
C ASN A 23 -9.37 -5.68 43.39
N PRO A 24 -8.89 -4.95 44.36
CA PRO A 24 -7.57 -4.33 44.32
C PRO A 24 -6.50 -5.29 44.87
N ASN A 25 -5.49 -5.59 44.09
CA ASN A 25 -4.28 -6.26 44.59
C ASN A 25 -3.18 -5.24 44.91
N PRO A 26 -2.52 -5.34 46.04
CA PRO A 26 -1.48 -4.42 46.46
C PRO A 26 -0.09 -4.98 46.17
N PHE A 27 0.62 -4.41 45.22
CA PHE A 27 2.10 -4.48 45.18
C PHE A 27 2.66 -3.07 44.99
N SER A 28 3.09 -2.50 46.10
CA SER A 28 3.88 -1.28 46.16
C SER A 28 5.34 -1.63 45.88
N PHE A 29 5.89 -1.11 44.79
CA PHE A 29 7.34 -1.03 44.58
C PHE A 29 7.87 0.36 44.98
N PRO A 30 9.06 0.49 45.59
CA PRO A 30 9.55 1.74 46.14
C PRO A 30 9.99 2.73 45.04
N LYS A 31 9.57 3.98 45.23
CA LYS A 31 9.86 5.14 44.35
C LYS A 31 11.26 5.74 44.55
N THR A 32 12.35 5.00 44.43
CA THR A 32 13.69 5.59 44.65
C THR A 32 14.75 5.11 43.68
N LEU A 33 14.45 5.02 42.36
CA LEU A 33 15.51 4.71 41.36
C LEU A 33 15.31 5.40 40.02
N PHE A 34 14.64 6.57 39.97
CA PHE A 34 14.38 7.27 38.70
C PHE A 34 15.07 8.65 38.60
N LEU A 35 16.21 8.86 39.27
CA LEU A 35 16.87 10.20 39.30
C LEU A 35 18.32 10.20 38.80
N HIS A 36 18.84 9.15 38.16
CA HIS A 36 20.22 9.14 37.66
C HIS A 36 20.41 8.93 36.15
N SER A 37 19.35 8.77 35.35
CA SER A 37 19.52 8.54 33.90
C SER A 37 19.53 9.80 33.03
N LYS A 38 19.45 11.00 33.60
CA LYS A 38 19.49 12.26 32.83
C LYS A 38 20.87 12.90 32.68
N THR A 39 21.92 12.33 33.26
CA THR A 39 23.26 12.95 33.27
C THR A 39 24.32 12.21 32.47
N LEU A 40 24.01 11.08 31.84
CA LEU A 40 24.98 10.26 31.07
C LEU A 40 24.94 10.47 29.56
N VAL A 41 24.00 11.30 29.03
CA VAL A 41 23.95 11.64 27.60
C VAL A 41 24.86 12.82 27.22
N SER A 42 25.56 13.44 28.17
CA SER A 42 26.37 14.66 27.92
C SER A 42 27.89 14.43 27.81
N ARG A 43 28.36 13.21 27.66
CA ARG A 43 29.81 12.94 27.48
C ARG A 43 30.07 11.89 26.39
N LEU A 44 29.64 12.19 25.16
CA LEU A 44 30.26 11.63 23.97
C LEU A 44 30.80 12.82 23.18
N SER A 45 32.12 12.87 23.16
CA SER A 45 32.96 13.92 22.60
C SER A 45 32.78 14.07 21.10
N THR A 46 32.57 15.31 20.71
CA THR A 46 33.00 15.95 19.49
C THR A 46 34.22 15.30 18.80
N GLU A 47 33.95 14.63 17.70
CA GLU A 47 34.71 14.63 16.44
C GLU A 47 34.17 13.46 15.61
N ASP A 48 33.50 13.74 14.50
CA ASP A 48 32.73 12.89 13.54
C ASP A 48 31.21 12.82 13.74
N THR A 49 30.59 13.94 14.04
CA THR A 49 29.14 14.10 13.90
C THR A 49 28.80 14.68 12.53
N HIS A 50 28.53 13.83 11.55
CA HIS A 50 27.46 14.15 10.61
C HIS A 50 26.20 14.30 11.44
N GLN A 51 25.66 15.50 11.51
CA GLN A 51 24.53 15.90 12.34
C GLN A 51 23.34 14.99 12.07
N ILE A 52 23.06 14.09 13.02
CA ILE A 52 21.76 13.44 13.14
C ILE A 52 20.82 14.52 13.68
N VAL A 53 20.17 15.24 12.76
CA VAL A 53 19.13 16.20 13.13
C VAL A 53 17.90 15.40 13.51
N THR A 54 17.59 15.34 14.78
CA THR A 54 16.37 14.72 15.29
C THR A 54 15.13 15.43 14.75
N LYS A 55 14.04 14.68 14.54
CA LYS A 55 12.74 15.13 14.00
C LYS A 55 12.18 16.40 14.66
N ASP A 56 12.60 16.70 15.89
CA ASP A 56 12.16 17.86 16.69
C ASP A 56 12.95 19.15 16.43
N GLU A 57 14.19 19.08 15.97
CA GLU A 57 15.02 20.28 15.78
C GLU A 57 14.83 20.95 14.42
N ARG A 58 14.43 20.20 13.38
CA ARG A 58 14.19 20.75 12.04
C ARG A 58 12.87 21.53 11.90
N LEU A 59 11.97 21.47 12.90
CA LEU A 59 10.63 22.03 12.85
C LEU A 59 10.39 23.20 13.82
N ARG A 60 11.40 23.62 14.60
CA ARG A 60 11.29 24.77 15.51
C ARG A 60 12.00 25.97 14.90
N THR A 61 11.24 26.85 14.28
CA THR A 61 11.66 28.24 14.08
C THR A 61 11.61 28.97 15.43
N GLU A 62 12.45 29.98 15.63
CA GLU A 62 12.60 30.76 16.87
C GLU A 62 11.31 31.35 17.46
N ASP A 63 10.18 31.27 16.76
CA ASP A 63 8.86 31.77 17.17
C ASP A 63 7.93 30.71 17.79
N GLY A 64 8.38 29.49 18.04
CA GLY A 64 7.56 28.47 18.76
C GLY A 64 6.35 27.93 17.99
N THR A 65 6.14 28.32 16.74
CA THR A 65 5.09 27.80 15.87
C THR A 65 5.67 26.68 15.00
N ALA A 66 5.12 25.48 15.15
CA ALA A 66 5.44 24.36 14.28
C ALA A 66 5.17 24.72 12.82
N SER A 67 6.21 24.52 12.00
CA SER A 67 6.24 24.55 10.55
C SER A 67 6.29 25.91 9.84
N GLY A 68 7.42 26.19 9.22
CA GLY A 68 7.57 27.16 8.12
C GLY A 68 6.82 26.76 6.83
N TRP A 69 5.89 25.81 6.89
CA TRP A 69 5.11 25.30 5.78
C TRP A 69 3.88 26.18 5.56
N GLY A 70 3.77 26.77 4.39
CA GLY A 70 2.61 27.58 4.00
C GLY A 70 1.32 26.74 3.89
N THR A 71 0.17 27.42 3.84
CA THR A 71 -1.13 26.77 3.54
C THR A 71 -1.19 26.35 2.08
N ILE A 72 -1.50 25.08 1.83
CA ILE A 72 -1.63 24.47 0.51
C ILE A 72 -3.08 24.26 0.10
N VAL A 73 -3.30 24.18 -1.21
CA VAL A 73 -4.62 23.92 -1.80
C VAL A 73 -4.49 23.01 -3.03
N ALA A 74 -5.44 22.09 -3.20
CA ALA A 74 -5.57 21.30 -4.42
C ALA A 74 -7.01 20.85 -4.67
N ILE A 75 -7.31 20.51 -5.93
CA ILE A 75 -8.49 19.73 -6.28
C ILE A 75 -8.17 18.26 -5.97
N VAL A 76 -8.96 17.62 -5.10
CA VAL A 76 -8.67 16.26 -4.61
C VAL A 76 -9.57 15.19 -5.24
N THR A 77 -10.57 15.58 -6.00
CA THR A 77 -11.39 14.67 -6.82
C THR A 77 -10.75 14.49 -8.20
N SER A 78 -10.89 13.29 -8.77
CA SER A 78 -10.33 13.00 -10.10
C SER A 78 -10.92 13.94 -11.16
N MET A 79 -10.03 14.56 -11.94
CA MET A 79 -10.36 15.33 -13.13
C MET A 79 -10.01 14.49 -14.36
N GLY A 80 -10.92 14.32 -15.31
CA GLY A 80 -10.67 13.61 -16.57
C GLY A 80 -11.61 12.45 -16.90
N GLY A 81 -12.56 12.12 -16.03
CA GLY A 81 -13.61 11.11 -16.26
C GLY A 81 -14.92 11.67 -16.84
N GLY A 82 -14.96 12.95 -17.26
CA GLY A 82 -16.18 13.68 -17.61
C GLY A 82 -16.76 14.47 -16.44
N PRO A 83 -17.86 15.24 -16.65
CA PRO A 83 -18.47 16.07 -15.61
C PRO A 83 -18.98 15.18 -14.47
N ALA A 84 -18.55 15.50 -13.25
CA ALA A 84 -19.00 14.86 -12.02
C ALA A 84 -20.06 15.73 -11.30
N ALA A 85 -20.91 15.11 -10.48
CA ALA A 85 -21.89 15.88 -9.72
C ALA A 85 -21.21 16.74 -8.63
N VAL A 86 -20.13 16.25 -8.03
CA VAL A 86 -19.40 16.91 -6.93
C VAL A 86 -17.90 16.86 -7.20
N GLY A 87 -17.24 17.98 -6.91
CA GLY A 87 -15.79 18.07 -6.84
C GLY A 87 -15.36 18.74 -5.54
N ILE A 88 -14.15 18.45 -5.08
CA ILE A 88 -13.64 18.91 -3.79
C ILE A 88 -12.34 19.66 -3.99
N VAL A 89 -12.27 20.88 -3.44
CA VAL A 89 -11.07 21.68 -3.28
C VAL A 89 -10.68 21.62 -1.80
N ARG A 90 -9.46 21.15 -1.48
CA ARG A 90 -8.97 20.99 -0.11
C ARG A 90 -7.85 21.97 0.18
N LEU A 91 -7.96 22.63 1.32
CA LEU A 91 -6.92 23.47 1.92
C LEU A 91 -6.33 22.74 3.14
N SER A 92 -5.03 22.85 3.39
CA SER A 92 -4.37 22.38 4.60
C SER A 92 -3.26 23.34 5.02
N GLY A 93 -3.14 23.60 6.29
CA GLY A 93 -2.07 24.42 6.86
C GLY A 93 -2.55 25.46 7.87
N PRO A 94 -1.62 26.25 8.45
CA PRO A 94 -1.89 27.14 9.58
C PRO A 94 -2.89 28.27 9.26
N ARG A 95 -3.06 28.61 7.99
CA ARG A 95 -4.01 29.65 7.53
C ARG A 95 -5.17 29.09 6.71
N ALA A 96 -5.43 27.78 6.77
CA ALA A 96 -6.49 27.16 5.96
C ALA A 96 -7.87 27.76 6.23
N VAL A 97 -8.20 28.02 7.48
CA VAL A 97 -9.46 28.67 7.88
C VAL A 97 -9.55 30.13 7.40
N ASP A 98 -8.45 30.89 7.52
CA ASP A 98 -8.41 32.28 7.07
C ASP A 98 -8.56 32.40 5.55
N VAL A 99 -7.84 31.56 4.80
CA VAL A 99 -7.93 31.52 3.33
C VAL A 99 -9.32 31.09 2.90
N ALA A 100 -9.85 30.02 3.49
CA ALA A 100 -11.22 29.57 3.21
C ALA A 100 -12.24 30.66 3.53
N GLY A 101 -12.12 31.38 4.66
CA GLY A 101 -13.03 32.44 5.06
C GLY A 101 -13.00 33.68 4.16
N ARG A 102 -11.96 33.85 3.32
CA ARG A 102 -11.93 34.90 2.26
C ARG A 102 -12.66 34.48 0.99
N VAL A 103 -12.79 33.17 0.77
CA VAL A 103 -13.41 32.59 -0.42
C VAL A 103 -14.83 32.11 -0.15
N PHE A 104 -15.12 31.62 1.03
CA PHE A 104 -16.41 31.06 1.43
C PHE A 104 -17.23 32.02 2.27
N HIS A 105 -18.50 32.19 1.92
CA HIS A 105 -19.48 32.98 2.66
C HIS A 105 -20.69 32.12 3.02
N PRO A 106 -20.95 31.87 4.33
CA PRO A 106 -22.13 31.13 4.77
C PRO A 106 -23.44 31.78 4.31
N ALA A 107 -24.40 30.96 3.90
CA ALA A 107 -25.73 31.45 3.52
C ALA A 107 -26.51 32.06 4.70
N ARG A 108 -26.26 31.58 5.92
CA ARG A 108 -26.79 32.13 7.18
C ARG A 108 -25.80 33.14 7.74
N GLY A 109 -26.05 34.44 7.56
CA GLY A 109 -25.17 35.47 8.15
C GLY A 109 -25.05 36.76 7.40
N ARG A 110 -25.78 36.94 6.29
CA ARG A 110 -25.84 38.22 5.58
C ARG A 110 -26.57 39.26 6.42
N LYS A 111 -25.90 39.81 7.45
CA LYS A 111 -26.26 41.13 7.97
C LYS A 111 -25.68 42.15 7.00
N ALA A 112 -26.56 42.85 6.29
CA ALA A 112 -26.21 44.02 5.53
C ALA A 112 -25.59 45.05 6.47
N GLY A 113 -24.27 45.27 6.38
CA GLY A 113 -23.57 46.26 7.19
C GLY A 113 -22.14 45.88 7.57
N GLY A 114 -21.19 46.04 6.70
CA GLY A 114 -19.97 46.79 6.89
C GLY A 114 -18.82 46.28 7.77
N SER A 115 -18.76 45.05 8.21
CA SER A 115 -17.53 44.54 8.84
C SER A 115 -17.03 43.28 8.12
N PRO A 116 -15.72 43.10 7.87
CA PRO A 116 -15.23 41.89 7.24
C PRO A 116 -15.64 40.69 8.11
N PHE A 117 -16.47 39.80 7.55
CA PHE A 117 -17.00 38.63 8.23
C PHE A 117 -15.83 37.67 8.48
N LEU A 118 -15.39 37.57 9.71
CA LEU A 118 -14.42 36.53 10.10
C LEU A 118 -15.17 35.21 10.27
N TRP A 119 -15.00 34.30 9.32
CA TRP A 119 -15.58 32.97 9.41
C TRP A 119 -14.90 32.19 10.56
N LYS A 120 -15.69 31.76 11.54
CA LYS A 120 -15.23 30.94 12.67
C LYS A 120 -15.94 29.60 12.62
N PRO A 121 -15.41 28.64 11.86
CA PRO A 121 -16.05 27.35 11.72
C PRO A 121 -15.92 26.49 12.98
N ARG A 122 -16.90 25.61 13.17
CA ARG A 122 -16.83 24.53 14.14
C ARG A 122 -16.33 23.28 13.45
N SER A 123 -15.26 22.64 14.02
CA SER A 123 -14.67 21.43 13.44
C SER A 123 -15.71 20.34 13.18
N HIS A 124 -15.68 19.73 11.99
CA HIS A 124 -16.58 18.66 11.53
C HIS A 124 -18.07 19.06 11.41
N PHE A 125 -18.35 20.37 11.30
CA PHE A 125 -19.68 20.87 10.98
C PHE A 125 -19.69 21.36 9.54
N VAL A 126 -20.60 20.82 8.74
CA VAL A 126 -20.81 21.23 7.36
C VAL A 126 -21.63 22.51 7.34
N GLU A 127 -21.14 23.51 6.62
CA GLU A 127 -21.84 24.79 6.40
C GLU A 127 -22.13 24.99 4.92
N TYR A 128 -23.39 25.32 4.61
CA TYR A 128 -23.80 25.69 3.26
C TYR A 128 -23.57 27.19 3.02
N GLY A 129 -23.06 27.53 1.83
CA GLY A 129 -22.78 28.90 1.44
C GLY A 129 -22.35 29.05 -0.01
N PHE A 130 -21.63 30.11 -0.29
CA PHE A 130 -21.21 30.51 -1.63
C PHE A 130 -19.69 30.65 -1.67
N ALA A 131 -19.08 30.13 -2.73
CA ALA A 131 -17.71 30.45 -3.07
C ALA A 131 -17.68 31.74 -3.90
N LEU A 132 -16.83 32.68 -3.49
CA LEU A 132 -16.71 33.99 -4.13
C LEU A 132 -15.32 34.18 -4.73
N ASP A 133 -15.23 34.90 -5.83
CA ASP A 133 -13.98 35.41 -6.36
C ASP A 133 -13.50 36.67 -5.59
N ARG A 134 -12.29 37.12 -5.89
CA ARG A 134 -11.69 38.32 -5.27
C ARG A 134 -12.55 39.61 -5.45
N LYS A 135 -13.41 39.65 -6.47
CA LYS A 135 -14.30 40.77 -6.73
C LYS A 135 -15.64 40.65 -6.01
N GLY A 136 -15.87 39.52 -5.29
CA GLY A 136 -17.12 39.24 -4.60
C GLY A 136 -18.21 38.63 -5.48
N ASN A 137 -17.91 38.22 -6.71
CA ASN A 137 -18.87 37.51 -7.55
C ASN A 137 -18.97 36.04 -7.12
N VAL A 138 -20.20 35.53 -7.16
CA VAL A 138 -20.43 34.10 -6.85
C VAL A 138 -19.82 33.24 -7.94
N ILE A 139 -19.01 32.28 -7.53
CA ILE A 139 -18.42 31.24 -8.39
C ILE A 139 -19.35 30.03 -8.41
N ASP A 140 -19.76 29.56 -7.21
CA ASP A 140 -20.56 28.35 -7.03
C ASP A 140 -21.26 28.34 -5.67
N GLU A 141 -22.32 27.53 -5.55
CA GLU A 141 -22.90 27.13 -4.26
C GLU A 141 -22.12 25.93 -3.70
N VAL A 142 -21.64 26.03 -2.46
CA VAL A 142 -20.69 25.05 -1.91
C VAL A 142 -21.05 24.65 -0.50
N LEU A 143 -20.56 23.47 -0.12
CA LEU A 143 -20.52 23.03 1.28
C LEU A 143 -19.08 23.15 1.78
N ALA A 144 -18.88 23.89 2.88
CA ALA A 144 -17.60 23.96 3.56
C ALA A 144 -17.54 22.94 4.70
N VAL A 145 -16.49 22.13 4.71
CA VAL A 145 -16.25 21.09 5.72
C VAL A 145 -14.92 21.39 6.43
N PRO A 146 -14.95 22.09 7.56
CA PRO A 146 -13.76 22.35 8.37
C PRO A 146 -13.40 21.16 9.24
N MET A 147 -12.13 20.78 9.23
CA MET A 147 -11.52 19.75 10.09
C MET A 147 -10.31 20.38 10.75
N LEU A 148 -10.50 20.87 11.99
CA LEU A 148 -9.45 21.61 12.69
C LEU A 148 -8.46 20.68 13.40
N ALA A 149 -7.22 21.14 13.50
CA ALA A 149 -6.13 20.45 14.18
C ALA A 149 -6.51 20.03 15.62
N PRO A 150 -6.04 18.88 16.11
CA PRO A 150 -5.27 17.85 15.40
C PRO A 150 -6.15 16.79 14.70
N ARG A 151 -7.48 16.97 14.66
CA ARG A 151 -8.46 16.00 14.14
C ARG A 151 -8.73 16.22 12.64
N SER A 152 -7.67 16.15 11.84
CA SER A 152 -7.71 16.24 10.38
C SER A 152 -6.79 15.18 9.74
N TYR A 153 -6.78 15.10 8.41
CA TYR A 153 -5.90 14.16 7.70
C TYR A 153 -4.43 14.50 7.90
N THR A 154 -4.06 15.77 7.83
CA THR A 154 -2.67 16.24 7.98
C THR A 154 -2.29 16.59 9.41
N ARG A 155 -3.22 16.52 10.37
CA ARG A 155 -3.13 17.08 11.72
C ARG A 155 -2.95 18.61 11.75
N GLU A 156 -3.06 19.29 10.61
CA GLU A 156 -3.18 20.73 10.48
C GLU A 156 -4.65 21.15 10.42
N ASP A 157 -4.94 22.45 10.37
CA ASP A 157 -6.28 22.92 9.99
C ASP A 157 -6.54 22.59 8.53
N VAL A 158 -7.63 21.87 8.26
CA VAL A 158 -8.07 21.49 6.92
C VAL A 158 -9.47 22.02 6.67
N VAL A 159 -9.67 22.57 5.48
CA VAL A 159 -11.00 22.95 4.99
C VAL A 159 -11.23 22.34 3.61
N GLU A 160 -12.33 21.62 3.46
CA GLU A 160 -12.80 21.15 2.15
C GLU A 160 -13.97 21.97 1.69
N LEU A 161 -13.88 22.45 0.43
CA LEU A 161 -14.97 23.11 -0.28
C LEU A 161 -15.52 22.12 -1.30
N GLN A 162 -16.72 21.61 -1.04
CA GLN A 162 -17.43 20.71 -1.95
C GLN A 162 -18.23 21.54 -2.93
N CYS A 163 -17.85 21.51 -4.19
CA CYS A 163 -18.36 22.31 -5.29
C CYS A 163 -19.08 21.42 -6.31
N HIS A 164 -19.77 22.01 -7.27
CA HIS A 164 -20.18 21.25 -8.45
C HIS A 164 -18.95 20.76 -9.22
N GLY A 165 -18.98 19.49 -9.66
CA GLY A 165 -17.84 18.78 -10.25
C GLY A 165 -17.52 19.17 -11.69
N SER A 166 -17.69 20.45 -12.05
CA SER A 166 -17.26 21.01 -13.31
C SER A 166 -15.81 21.48 -13.20
N ASP A 167 -14.98 21.12 -14.17
CA ASP A 167 -13.58 21.56 -14.24
C ASP A 167 -13.48 23.11 -14.19
N VAL A 168 -14.43 23.82 -14.78
CA VAL A 168 -14.47 25.26 -14.77
C VAL A 168 -14.73 25.81 -13.35
N CYS A 169 -15.73 25.26 -12.64
CA CYS A 169 -16.06 25.69 -11.28
C CYS A 169 -14.89 25.38 -10.33
N LEU A 170 -14.35 24.16 -10.36
CA LEU A 170 -13.25 23.72 -9.51
C LEU A 170 -11.98 24.57 -9.72
N ASN A 171 -11.60 24.83 -10.97
CA ASN A 171 -10.45 25.69 -11.28
C ASN A 171 -10.68 27.15 -10.85
N ARG A 172 -11.90 27.67 -10.92
CA ARG A 172 -12.21 29.02 -10.42
C ARG A 172 -12.13 29.11 -8.91
N VAL A 173 -12.62 28.09 -8.17
CA VAL A 173 -12.53 28.04 -6.71
C VAL A 173 -11.06 27.83 -6.27
N LEU A 174 -10.30 26.94 -6.94
CA LEU A 174 -8.86 26.78 -6.72
C LEU A 174 -8.12 28.10 -6.90
N LYS A 175 -8.37 28.81 -8.01
CA LYS A 175 -7.77 30.13 -8.29
C LYS A 175 -8.12 31.15 -7.20
N ALA A 176 -9.35 31.20 -6.73
CA ALA A 176 -9.77 32.09 -5.65
C ALA A 176 -8.99 31.80 -4.35
N CYS A 177 -8.76 30.52 -4.01
CA CYS A 177 -7.96 30.12 -2.86
C CYS A 177 -6.49 30.52 -3.01
N LEU A 178 -5.91 30.38 -4.22
CA LEU A 178 -4.53 30.83 -4.51
C LEU A 178 -4.39 32.34 -4.37
N GLU A 179 -5.36 33.11 -4.91
CA GLU A 179 -5.41 34.57 -4.78
C GLU A 179 -5.64 35.02 -3.33
N ALA A 180 -6.28 34.20 -2.51
CA ALA A 180 -6.48 34.44 -1.08
C ALA A 180 -5.22 34.11 -0.22
N GLY A 181 -4.16 33.56 -0.83
CA GLY A 181 -2.85 33.37 -0.20
C GLY A 181 -2.48 31.92 0.11
N ALA A 182 -3.18 30.95 -0.46
CA ALA A 182 -2.73 29.55 -0.47
C ALA A 182 -1.65 29.33 -1.55
N LYS A 183 -0.89 28.24 -1.43
CA LYS A 183 0.02 27.73 -2.47
C LYS A 183 -0.58 26.47 -3.08
N LEU A 184 -0.28 26.20 -4.35
CA LEU A 184 -0.67 24.93 -4.96
C LEU A 184 0.10 23.79 -4.28
N ALA A 185 -0.61 22.73 -3.93
CA ALA A 185 0.01 21.54 -3.33
C ALA A 185 0.83 20.76 -4.37
N GLU A 186 1.96 20.24 -3.94
CA GLU A 186 2.75 19.28 -4.71
C GLU A 186 2.12 17.87 -4.66
N PRO A 187 2.50 16.96 -5.60
CA PRO A 187 2.09 15.57 -5.52
C PRO A 187 2.47 14.95 -4.16
N GLY A 188 1.50 14.28 -3.51
CA GLY A 188 1.72 13.62 -2.22
C GLY A 188 1.87 14.53 -1.01
N GLU A 189 1.80 15.86 -1.15
CA GLU A 189 2.13 16.80 -0.06
C GLU A 189 1.19 16.67 1.15
N PHE A 190 -0.09 16.39 0.97
CA PHE A 190 -1.00 16.17 2.11
C PHE A 190 -0.61 14.91 2.91
N THR A 191 -0.20 13.83 2.23
CA THR A 191 0.23 12.60 2.89
C THR A 191 1.61 12.75 3.53
N LEU A 192 2.52 13.49 2.88
CA LEU A 192 3.81 13.88 3.46
C LEU A 192 3.60 14.65 4.77
N ARG A 193 2.71 15.65 4.80
CA ARG A 193 2.37 16.39 6.02
C ARG A 193 1.75 15.49 7.09
N ALA A 194 0.89 14.54 6.71
CA ALA A 194 0.34 13.54 7.63
C ALA A 194 1.45 12.66 8.25
N PHE A 195 2.47 12.29 7.48
CA PHE A 195 3.65 11.59 7.96
C PHE A 195 4.50 12.47 8.90
N LEU A 196 4.88 13.67 8.47
CA LEU A 196 5.70 14.60 9.25
C LEU A 196 5.05 15.00 10.59
N ASN A 197 3.73 15.19 10.59
CA ASN A 197 2.95 15.46 11.79
C ASN A 197 2.64 14.20 12.64
N GLY A 198 3.22 13.05 12.28
CA GLY A 198 3.15 11.81 13.05
C GLY A 198 1.78 11.13 13.07
N ARG A 199 0.88 11.45 12.12
CA ARG A 199 -0.38 10.71 11.97
C ARG A 199 -0.17 9.34 11.36
N LEU A 200 0.70 9.25 10.36
CA LEU A 200 1.06 8.03 9.66
C LEU A 200 2.57 7.83 9.81
N ASP A 201 3.03 6.59 9.87
CA ASP A 201 4.42 6.29 9.56
C ASP A 201 4.61 6.11 8.05
N LEU A 202 5.86 5.97 7.60
CA LEU A 202 6.17 5.91 6.18
C LEU A 202 5.52 4.70 5.49
N SER A 203 5.52 3.54 6.16
CA SER A 203 4.88 2.33 5.62
C SER A 203 3.37 2.53 5.41
N GLN A 204 2.69 3.17 6.37
CA GLN A 204 1.27 3.51 6.25
C GLN A 204 1.04 4.54 5.14
N ALA A 205 1.90 5.56 5.04
CA ALA A 205 1.80 6.59 4.02
C ALA A 205 1.91 6.02 2.60
N GLU A 206 2.90 5.15 2.33
CA GLU A 206 3.06 4.46 1.06
C GLU A 206 1.78 3.70 0.65
N ASN A 207 1.12 3.06 1.62
CA ASN A 207 -0.06 2.25 1.37
C ASN A 207 -1.33 3.09 1.09
N VAL A 208 -1.37 4.38 1.43
CA VAL A 208 -2.45 5.30 0.97
C VAL A 208 -2.44 5.41 -0.55
N GLY A 209 -1.27 5.60 -1.16
CA GLY A 209 -1.14 5.63 -2.63
C GLY A 209 -1.54 4.30 -3.28
N ARG A 210 -1.13 3.18 -2.66
CA ARG A 210 -1.46 1.83 -3.13
C ARG A 210 -2.95 1.53 -3.06
N LEU A 211 -3.64 1.94 -2.00
CA LEU A 211 -5.08 1.78 -1.86
C LEU A 211 -5.83 2.52 -2.97
N ILE A 212 -5.38 3.74 -3.32
CA ILE A 212 -5.99 4.55 -4.38
C ILE A 212 -5.76 3.93 -5.76
N ALA A 213 -4.56 3.36 -5.98
CA ALA A 213 -4.18 2.72 -7.23
C ALA A 213 -4.65 1.26 -7.36
N ALA A 214 -5.26 0.68 -6.32
CA ALA A 214 -5.65 -0.71 -6.28
C ALA A 214 -6.62 -1.07 -7.41
N LYS A 215 -6.31 -2.12 -8.15
CA LYS A 215 -7.11 -2.63 -9.28
C LYS A 215 -7.89 -3.90 -8.92
N SER A 216 -7.71 -4.44 -7.72
CA SER A 216 -8.41 -5.62 -7.23
C SER A 216 -8.82 -5.44 -5.76
N VAL A 217 -9.83 -6.19 -5.33
CA VAL A 217 -10.27 -6.22 -3.93
C VAL A 217 -9.12 -6.64 -3.02
N ALA A 218 -8.39 -7.70 -3.39
CA ALA A 218 -7.27 -8.20 -2.60
C ALA A 218 -6.15 -7.15 -2.44
N ALA A 219 -5.82 -6.39 -3.50
CA ALA A 219 -4.85 -5.29 -3.41
C ALA A 219 -5.34 -4.17 -2.47
N ALA A 220 -6.63 -3.83 -2.54
CA ALA A 220 -7.23 -2.82 -1.67
C ALA A 220 -7.25 -3.27 -0.20
N GLU A 221 -7.62 -4.52 0.07
CA GLU A 221 -7.64 -5.09 1.42
C GLU A 221 -6.24 -5.16 2.04
N SER A 222 -5.24 -5.58 1.26
CA SER A 222 -3.84 -5.61 1.71
C SER A 222 -3.32 -4.21 2.03
N ALA A 223 -3.56 -3.23 1.15
CA ALA A 223 -3.17 -1.84 1.40
C ALA A 223 -3.87 -1.26 2.64
N LEU A 224 -5.17 -1.57 2.82
CA LEU A 224 -5.93 -1.13 3.98
C LEU A 224 -5.39 -1.74 5.28
N ALA A 225 -5.06 -3.03 5.30
CA ALA A 225 -4.46 -3.71 6.44
C ALA A 225 -3.11 -3.06 6.84
N ASN A 226 -2.31 -2.64 5.85
CA ASN A 226 -1.07 -1.88 6.08
C ASN A 226 -1.35 -0.49 6.67
N ILE A 227 -2.32 0.26 6.14
CA ILE A 227 -2.72 1.58 6.68
C ILE A 227 -3.20 1.45 8.13
N GLN A 228 -3.90 0.38 8.48
CA GLN A 228 -4.35 0.08 9.83
C GLN A 228 -3.20 -0.29 10.79
N GLY A 229 -1.97 -0.41 10.28
CA GLY A 229 -0.76 -0.60 11.07
C GLY A 229 -0.35 -2.06 11.26
N GLY A 230 -0.90 -3.01 10.50
CA GLY A 230 -0.55 -4.43 10.60
C GLY A 230 0.95 -4.68 10.48
N PHE A 231 1.55 -4.27 9.37
CA PHE A 231 2.99 -4.39 9.14
C PHE A 231 3.82 -3.45 10.03
N SER A 232 3.38 -2.21 10.20
CA SER A 232 4.07 -1.23 11.04
C SER A 232 4.23 -1.68 12.50
N SER A 233 3.22 -2.34 13.06
CA SER A 233 3.31 -2.86 14.44
C SER A 233 4.31 -4.00 14.56
N LEU A 234 4.42 -4.87 13.55
CA LEU A 234 5.43 -5.93 13.49
C LEU A 234 6.84 -5.34 13.48
N VAL A 235 7.10 -4.39 12.55
CA VAL A 235 8.40 -3.73 12.41
C VAL A 235 8.82 -3.03 13.70
N LYS A 236 7.90 -2.29 14.34
CA LYS A 236 8.16 -1.62 15.63
C LYS A 236 8.45 -2.60 16.75
N SER A 237 7.77 -3.76 16.77
CA SER A 237 8.04 -4.82 17.74
C SER A 237 9.43 -5.42 17.57
N LEU A 238 9.82 -5.77 16.33
CA LEU A 238 11.15 -6.31 16.03
C LEU A 238 12.25 -5.30 16.35
N ARG A 239 12.09 -4.05 15.92
CA ARG A 239 13.05 -2.97 16.23
C ARG A 239 13.22 -2.78 17.73
N LYS A 240 12.11 -2.80 18.48
CA LYS A 240 12.16 -2.71 19.95
C LYS A 240 12.95 -3.87 20.55
N GLN A 241 12.80 -5.09 20.05
CA GLN A 241 13.56 -6.26 20.51
C GLN A 241 15.06 -6.09 20.21
N CYS A 242 15.44 -5.63 18.99
CA CYS A 242 16.83 -5.32 18.67
C CYS A 242 17.43 -4.26 19.62
N ILE A 243 16.69 -3.18 19.90
CA ILE A 243 17.14 -2.11 20.82
C ILE A 243 17.25 -2.65 22.26
N GLN A 244 16.34 -3.51 22.70
CA GLN A 244 16.40 -4.10 24.04
C GLN A 244 17.63 -4.99 24.18
N LEU A 245 17.93 -5.85 23.21
CA LEU A 245 19.13 -6.69 23.18
C LEU A 245 20.40 -5.83 23.14
N LEU A 246 20.42 -4.80 22.29
CA LEU A 246 21.54 -3.86 22.22
C LEU A 246 21.81 -3.20 23.57
N THR A 247 20.77 -2.69 24.24
CA THR A 247 20.90 -2.05 25.55
C THR A 247 21.41 -3.04 26.61
N GLU A 248 20.97 -4.30 26.53
CA GLU A 248 21.39 -5.35 27.45
C GLU A 248 22.87 -5.72 27.26
N ILE A 249 23.34 -5.79 25.99
CA ILE A 249 24.74 -6.09 25.67
C ILE A 249 25.64 -4.91 26.06
N GLU A 250 25.25 -3.66 25.71
CA GLU A 250 26.01 -2.47 26.07
C GLU A 250 26.14 -2.31 27.59
N ALA A 251 25.08 -2.58 28.35
CA ALA A 251 25.15 -2.55 29.81
C ALA A 251 26.16 -3.56 30.38
N ARG A 252 26.32 -4.73 29.73
CA ARG A 252 27.30 -5.73 30.16
C ARG A 252 28.73 -5.36 29.75
N LEU A 253 28.91 -4.70 28.63
CA LEU A 253 30.22 -4.17 28.22
C LEU A 253 30.71 -3.06 29.17
N ASP A 254 29.78 -2.26 29.72
CA ASP A 254 30.13 -1.16 30.65
C ASP A 254 30.31 -1.66 32.11
N PHE A 255 29.63 -2.77 32.50
CA PHE A 255 29.56 -3.27 33.89
C PHE A 255 29.84 -4.78 33.97
N ASP A 256 30.94 -5.22 33.38
CA ASP A 256 31.31 -6.63 33.18
C ASP A 256 31.34 -7.45 34.49
N ASP A 257 31.77 -6.84 35.60
CA ASP A 257 31.90 -7.50 36.92
C ASP A 257 30.61 -7.60 37.74
N GLU A 258 29.53 -6.83 37.37
CA GLU A 258 28.34 -6.69 38.22
C GLU A 258 27.12 -7.44 37.69
N LEU A 259 27.10 -7.84 36.41
CA LEU A 259 25.94 -8.47 35.77
C LEU A 259 26.15 -9.99 35.54
N PRO A 260 25.10 -10.81 35.69
CA PRO A 260 25.19 -12.23 35.40
C PRO A 260 25.54 -12.47 33.94
N LEU A 261 26.29 -13.53 33.65
CA LEU A 261 26.68 -13.93 32.30
C LEU A 261 25.42 -14.07 31.42
N LEU A 262 25.54 -13.58 30.21
CA LEU A 262 24.50 -13.73 29.19
C LEU A 262 24.48 -15.19 28.74
N GLU A 263 23.33 -15.85 28.81
CA GLU A 263 23.22 -17.20 28.29
C GLU A 263 23.14 -17.18 26.76
N PRO A 264 24.16 -17.58 26.00
CA PRO A 264 24.19 -17.52 24.54
C PRO A 264 22.97 -18.20 23.89
N ARG A 265 22.52 -19.32 24.49
CA ARG A 265 21.35 -20.06 23.98
C ARG A 265 20.06 -19.28 24.01
N VAL A 266 19.83 -18.47 25.04
CA VAL A 266 18.61 -17.63 25.15
C VAL A 266 18.63 -16.55 24.07
N LEU A 267 19.79 -15.93 23.87
CA LEU A 267 20.00 -14.91 22.87
C LEU A 267 19.80 -15.48 21.44
N THR A 268 20.43 -16.62 21.15
CA THR A 268 20.29 -17.28 19.84
C THR A 268 18.84 -17.65 19.55
N ASN A 269 18.09 -18.16 20.54
CA ASN A 269 16.66 -18.44 20.34
C ASN A 269 15.85 -17.18 20.01
N GLN A 270 16.11 -16.06 20.67
CA GLN A 270 15.44 -14.78 20.38
C GLN A 270 15.78 -14.26 18.97
N ILE A 271 17.04 -14.43 18.55
CA ILE A 271 17.48 -14.07 17.19
C ILE A 271 16.78 -14.97 16.16
N ASP A 272 16.68 -16.28 16.42
CA ASP A 272 15.99 -17.21 15.53
C ASP A 272 14.49 -16.90 15.40
N ASP A 273 13.83 -16.54 16.50
CA ASP A 273 12.43 -16.10 16.48
C ASP A 273 12.25 -14.83 15.62
N MET A 274 13.12 -13.82 15.82
CA MET A 274 13.09 -12.61 15.00
C MET A 274 13.37 -12.90 13.53
N TRP A 275 14.34 -13.77 13.25
CA TRP A 275 14.71 -14.17 11.89
C TRP A 275 13.55 -14.87 11.17
N ASN A 276 12.86 -15.79 11.84
CA ASN A 276 11.70 -16.50 11.30
C ASN A 276 10.55 -15.53 10.97
N ILE A 277 10.26 -14.57 11.85
CA ILE A 277 9.25 -13.54 11.62
C ILE A 277 9.62 -12.66 10.41
N LEU A 278 10.89 -12.30 10.27
CA LEU A 278 11.38 -11.56 9.09
C LEU A 278 11.21 -12.36 7.81
N GLN A 279 11.52 -13.67 7.83
CA GLN A 279 11.36 -14.54 6.69
C GLN A 279 9.90 -14.64 6.24
N GLU A 280 8.98 -14.84 7.16
CA GLU A 280 7.54 -14.84 6.84
C GLU A 280 7.08 -13.51 6.21
N ALA A 281 7.58 -12.38 6.70
CA ALA A 281 7.28 -11.08 6.12
C ALA A 281 7.88 -10.92 4.71
N ILE A 282 9.11 -11.34 4.51
CA ILE A 282 9.83 -11.33 3.22
C ILE A 282 9.07 -12.16 2.18
N ASP A 283 8.54 -13.31 2.55
CA ASP A 283 7.81 -14.21 1.65
C ASP A 283 6.53 -13.54 1.09
N THR A 284 5.98 -12.52 1.76
CA THR A 284 4.83 -11.77 1.23
C THR A 284 5.17 -10.83 0.06
N ALA A 285 6.44 -10.53 -0.19
CA ALA A 285 6.85 -9.56 -1.22
C ALA A 285 6.48 -10.01 -2.65
N ASN A 286 6.64 -11.30 -2.95
CA ASN A 286 6.27 -11.85 -4.25
C ASN A 286 4.76 -11.76 -4.48
N TYR A 287 3.97 -12.00 -3.43
CA TYR A 287 2.52 -11.85 -3.46
C TYR A 287 2.10 -10.39 -3.72
N ASP A 288 2.79 -9.43 -3.09
CA ASP A 288 2.58 -8.01 -3.30
C ASP A 288 2.79 -7.59 -4.76
N LYS A 289 3.88 -8.02 -5.37
CA LYS A 289 4.16 -7.74 -6.78
C LYS A 289 2.99 -8.18 -7.68
N LEU A 290 2.47 -9.37 -7.44
CA LEU A 290 1.33 -9.91 -8.20
C LEU A 290 0.02 -9.13 -7.95
N LEU A 291 -0.21 -8.67 -6.72
CA LEU A 291 -1.37 -7.82 -6.40
C LEU A 291 -1.33 -6.46 -7.10
N GLN A 292 -0.14 -5.88 -7.29
CA GLN A 292 0.04 -4.55 -7.89
C GLN A 292 0.00 -4.58 -9.42
N THR A 293 0.73 -5.52 -10.03
CA THR A 293 0.84 -5.61 -11.51
C THR A 293 -0.26 -6.45 -12.13
N GLY A 294 -0.90 -7.32 -11.33
CA GLY A 294 -1.74 -8.40 -11.82
C GLY A 294 -0.91 -9.53 -12.43
N LEU A 295 -1.52 -10.69 -12.64
CA LEU A 295 -0.91 -11.81 -13.34
C LEU A 295 -0.89 -11.54 -14.84
N GLN A 296 0.30 -11.58 -15.43
CA GLN A 296 0.44 -11.57 -16.88
C GLN A 296 0.28 -12.99 -17.42
N VAL A 297 -0.81 -13.25 -18.12
CA VAL A 297 -1.14 -14.58 -18.65
C VAL A 297 -1.02 -14.57 -20.17
N ALA A 298 -0.15 -15.41 -20.71
CA ALA A 298 -0.06 -15.63 -22.16
C ALA A 298 -0.95 -16.81 -22.59
N ILE A 299 -1.86 -16.60 -23.54
CA ILE A 299 -2.70 -17.65 -24.12
C ILE A 299 -2.15 -18.00 -25.49
N ILE A 300 -1.63 -19.22 -25.63
CA ILE A 300 -1.00 -19.74 -26.84
C ILE A 300 -1.73 -20.97 -27.37
N GLY A 301 -1.46 -21.36 -28.59
CA GLY A 301 -2.03 -22.54 -29.23
C GLY A 301 -2.31 -22.32 -30.73
N ARG A 302 -2.62 -23.39 -31.43
CA ARG A 302 -2.89 -23.38 -32.88
C ARG A 302 -4.07 -22.47 -33.26
N PRO A 303 -4.22 -22.07 -34.51
CA PRO A 303 -5.43 -21.42 -35.02
C PRO A 303 -6.67 -22.25 -34.75
N ASN A 304 -7.82 -21.60 -34.49
CA ASN A 304 -9.15 -22.21 -34.32
C ASN A 304 -9.34 -23.17 -33.14
N VAL A 305 -8.39 -23.27 -32.18
CA VAL A 305 -8.57 -24.02 -30.93
C VAL A 305 -9.51 -23.32 -29.94
N GLY A 306 -9.85 -22.03 -30.19
CA GLY A 306 -10.79 -21.27 -29.39
C GLY A 306 -10.17 -20.32 -28.37
N LYS A 307 -8.94 -19.82 -28.61
CA LYS A 307 -8.25 -18.86 -27.73
C LYS A 307 -9.05 -17.59 -27.47
N SER A 308 -9.57 -16.94 -28.52
CA SER A 308 -10.38 -15.73 -28.38
C SER A 308 -11.73 -16.00 -27.69
N SER A 309 -12.34 -17.17 -27.93
CA SER A 309 -13.56 -17.57 -27.24
C SER A 309 -13.31 -17.83 -25.76
N LEU A 310 -12.17 -18.45 -25.41
CA LEU A 310 -11.76 -18.69 -24.03
C LEU A 310 -11.54 -17.36 -23.30
N LEU A 311 -10.84 -16.42 -23.94
CA LEU A 311 -10.62 -15.10 -23.38
C LEU A 311 -11.94 -14.35 -23.16
N ASN A 312 -12.84 -14.35 -24.14
CA ASN A 312 -14.15 -13.71 -24.02
C ASN A 312 -15.04 -14.35 -22.94
N ALA A 313 -14.93 -15.67 -22.74
CA ALA A 313 -15.62 -16.35 -21.66
C ALA A 313 -15.03 -15.97 -20.29
N TRP A 314 -13.71 -15.89 -20.22
CA TRP A 314 -12.99 -15.50 -19.00
C TRP A 314 -13.24 -14.02 -18.62
N SER A 315 -13.20 -13.10 -19.58
CA SER A 315 -13.46 -11.66 -19.35
C SER A 315 -14.87 -11.34 -18.87
N LYS A 316 -15.82 -12.24 -19.07
CA LYS A 316 -17.20 -12.13 -18.56
C LYS A 316 -17.38 -12.71 -17.16
N SER A 317 -16.37 -13.40 -16.60
CA SER A 317 -16.44 -13.89 -15.24
C SER A 317 -16.32 -12.72 -14.25
N GLU A 318 -17.07 -12.74 -13.15
CA GLU A 318 -17.08 -11.64 -12.15
C GLU A 318 -15.71 -11.45 -11.46
N ARG A 319 -14.78 -12.38 -11.63
CA ARG A 319 -13.44 -12.36 -11.03
C ARG A 319 -12.34 -11.82 -11.94
N ALA A 320 -12.56 -11.80 -13.24
CA ALA A 320 -11.58 -11.28 -14.20
C ALA A 320 -11.82 -9.77 -14.41
N ILE A 321 -11.05 -8.94 -13.77
CA ILE A 321 -11.02 -7.51 -14.09
C ILE A 321 -10.14 -7.34 -15.33
N VAL A 322 -10.75 -7.39 -16.50
CA VAL A 322 -10.10 -6.99 -17.75
C VAL A 322 -10.18 -5.46 -17.82
N THR A 323 -9.07 -4.78 -17.51
CA THR A 323 -9.01 -3.32 -17.66
C THR A 323 -8.87 -2.95 -19.13
N ASP A 324 -9.83 -2.18 -19.63
CA ASP A 324 -9.80 -1.53 -20.97
C ASP A 324 -8.80 -0.36 -21.04
N ILE A 325 -7.66 -0.44 -20.37
CA ILE A 325 -6.61 0.57 -20.51
C ILE A 325 -5.91 0.29 -21.85
N ALA A 326 -6.17 1.18 -22.80
CA ALA A 326 -5.48 1.18 -24.09
C ALA A 326 -3.95 1.17 -23.86
N GLY A 327 -3.29 0.08 -24.28
CA GLY A 327 -1.84 -0.07 -24.22
C GLY A 327 -1.29 -1.31 -23.52
N THR A 328 -2.08 -2.06 -22.71
CA THR A 328 -1.52 -3.18 -21.95
C THR A 328 -2.08 -4.56 -22.30
N THR A 329 -3.24 -4.67 -22.97
CA THR A 329 -3.86 -5.98 -23.23
C THR A 329 -4.40 -6.20 -24.63
N ARG A 330 -4.69 -5.16 -25.41
CA ARG A 330 -5.27 -5.33 -26.75
C ARG A 330 -4.28 -5.83 -27.82
N ASP A 331 -2.99 -5.51 -27.71
CA ASP A 331 -1.99 -5.93 -28.70
C ASP A 331 -1.53 -7.37 -28.56
N VAL A 332 -1.75 -8.02 -27.42
CA VAL A 332 -1.38 -9.44 -27.20
C VAL A 332 -2.52 -10.39 -27.56
N ILE A 333 -3.77 -9.91 -27.58
CA ILE A 333 -4.98 -10.73 -27.76
C ILE A 333 -5.28 -11.03 -29.24
N GLU A 334 -4.87 -10.19 -30.16
CA GLU A 334 -5.06 -10.38 -31.62
C GLU A 334 -3.81 -10.88 -32.35
N ALA A 335 -3.09 -11.85 -31.82
CA ALA A 335 -2.17 -12.60 -32.64
C ALA A 335 -2.96 -13.62 -33.47
N ASN A 336 -3.61 -13.15 -34.52
CA ASN A 336 -3.95 -13.99 -35.69
C ASN A 336 -2.65 -14.56 -36.25
N VAL A 337 -2.45 -15.84 -36.07
CA VAL A 337 -1.25 -16.57 -36.47
C VAL A 337 -1.21 -16.70 -37.99
N THR A 338 -0.64 -15.71 -38.64
CA THR A 338 0.11 -15.94 -39.88
C THR A 338 1.57 -16.19 -39.51
N VAL A 339 2.40 -16.74 -40.37
CA VAL A 339 3.79 -17.19 -40.12
C VAL A 339 4.67 -16.16 -39.38
N HIS A 340 4.32 -14.87 -39.34
CA HIS A 340 4.92 -13.81 -38.54
C HIS A 340 4.33 -13.69 -37.12
N GLY A 341 3.23 -14.38 -36.78
CA GLY A 341 2.59 -14.35 -35.47
C GLY A 341 3.29 -15.19 -34.39
N VAL A 342 4.20 -16.09 -34.79
CA VAL A 342 5.00 -16.89 -33.86
C VAL A 342 5.88 -15.99 -32.98
N GLN A 343 6.54 -15.00 -33.56
CA GLN A 343 7.42 -14.07 -32.84
C GLN A 343 6.67 -13.24 -31.76
N ARG A 344 5.43 -12.82 -32.03
CA ARG A 344 4.63 -12.07 -31.04
C ARG A 344 4.13 -12.96 -29.89
N SER A 345 3.72 -14.19 -30.22
CA SER A 345 3.31 -15.15 -29.20
C SER A 345 4.49 -15.59 -28.32
N GLU A 346 5.67 -15.73 -28.88
CA GLU A 346 6.91 -16.04 -28.17
C GLU A 346 7.33 -14.88 -27.25
N SER A 347 7.31 -13.65 -27.73
CA SER A 347 7.63 -12.48 -26.92
C SER A 347 6.68 -12.34 -25.72
N ALA A 348 5.37 -12.57 -25.92
CA ALA A 348 4.39 -12.55 -24.85
C ALA A 348 4.60 -13.70 -23.84
N ALA A 349 4.98 -14.89 -24.32
CA ALA A 349 5.25 -16.04 -23.45
C ALA A 349 6.53 -15.85 -22.61
N MET A 350 7.50 -15.06 -23.09
CA MET A 350 8.74 -14.77 -22.35
C MET A 350 8.55 -13.81 -21.17
N THR A 351 7.54 -12.94 -21.24
CA THR A 351 7.24 -11.95 -20.19
C THR A 351 6.09 -12.35 -19.27
N ALA A 352 5.38 -13.44 -19.62
CA ALA A 352 4.23 -13.90 -18.88
C ALA A 352 4.59 -14.58 -17.56
N ASP A 353 3.75 -14.38 -16.55
CA ASP A 353 3.82 -15.11 -15.28
C ASP A 353 3.28 -16.53 -15.41
N VAL A 354 2.26 -16.75 -16.24
CA VAL A 354 1.64 -18.06 -16.52
C VAL A 354 1.38 -18.20 -18.00
N ILE A 355 1.67 -19.36 -18.56
CA ILE A 355 1.35 -19.69 -19.95
C ILE A 355 0.18 -20.67 -19.98
N ILE A 356 -0.86 -20.32 -20.71
CA ILE A 356 -2.00 -21.20 -21.01
C ILE A 356 -1.87 -21.71 -22.43
N MET A 357 -1.57 -22.99 -22.56
CA MET A 357 -1.57 -23.70 -23.83
C MET A 357 -2.97 -24.23 -24.13
N VAL A 358 -3.62 -23.73 -25.18
CA VAL A 358 -4.97 -24.15 -25.56
C VAL A 358 -4.92 -25.15 -26.70
N THR A 359 -5.53 -26.32 -26.50
CA THR A 359 -5.72 -27.36 -27.50
C THR A 359 -7.21 -27.64 -27.72
N ASN A 360 -7.55 -28.28 -28.81
CA ASN A 360 -8.92 -28.66 -29.15
C ASN A 360 -9.17 -30.13 -28.78
N ALA A 361 -10.23 -30.41 -28.05
CA ALA A 361 -10.60 -31.77 -27.65
C ALA A 361 -10.86 -32.71 -28.86
N ILE A 362 -11.27 -32.13 -30.01
CA ILE A 362 -11.57 -32.90 -31.22
C ILE A 362 -10.30 -33.43 -31.88
N ASP A 363 -9.29 -32.55 -32.02
CA ASP A 363 -8.04 -32.86 -32.72
C ASP A 363 -7.03 -33.58 -31.83
N GLY A 364 -7.19 -33.49 -30.52
CA GLY A 364 -6.25 -34.00 -29.53
C GLY A 364 -4.99 -33.12 -29.41
N PHE A 365 -3.98 -33.65 -28.72
CA PHE A 365 -2.66 -33.05 -28.61
C PHE A 365 -1.82 -33.48 -29.82
N THR A 366 -1.52 -32.54 -30.72
CA THR A 366 -0.85 -32.81 -32.02
C THR A 366 0.65 -32.57 -31.93
N GLU A 367 1.36 -32.99 -33.01
CA GLU A 367 2.81 -32.77 -33.15
C GLU A 367 3.15 -31.27 -33.23
N ASP A 368 2.27 -30.46 -33.83
CA ASP A 368 2.47 -29.01 -33.86
C ASP A 368 2.33 -28.36 -32.48
N ASP A 369 1.45 -28.88 -31.64
CA ASP A 369 1.33 -28.46 -30.26
C ASP A 369 2.60 -28.81 -29.46
N ARG A 370 3.20 -30.00 -29.74
CA ARG A 370 4.45 -30.44 -29.12
C ARG A 370 5.62 -29.52 -29.54
N LYS A 371 5.76 -29.25 -30.83
CA LYS A 371 6.80 -28.34 -31.33
C LYS A 371 6.68 -26.94 -30.71
N LEU A 372 5.46 -26.42 -30.56
CA LEU A 372 5.23 -25.11 -29.97
C LEU A 372 5.69 -25.05 -28.52
N ILE A 373 5.33 -26.06 -27.70
CA ILE A 373 5.74 -26.08 -26.29
C ILE A 373 7.24 -26.32 -26.12
N ASP A 374 7.85 -27.21 -26.92
CA ASP A 374 9.28 -27.48 -26.89
C ASP A 374 10.09 -26.22 -27.24
N HIS A 375 9.61 -25.44 -28.22
CA HIS A 375 10.24 -24.17 -28.60
C HIS A 375 10.18 -23.14 -27.46
N ILE A 376 9.02 -22.99 -26.82
CA ILE A 376 8.85 -22.07 -25.67
C ILE A 376 9.71 -22.49 -24.49
N GLN A 377 9.71 -23.78 -24.12
CA GLN A 377 10.53 -24.29 -23.02
C GLN A 377 12.03 -24.14 -23.27
N LYS A 378 12.48 -24.30 -24.52
CA LYS A 378 13.86 -24.09 -24.92
C LYS A 378 14.26 -22.61 -24.75
N ASN A 379 13.42 -21.70 -25.21
CA ASN A 379 13.66 -20.26 -25.05
C ASN A 379 13.66 -19.82 -23.59
N GLN A 380 12.74 -20.35 -22.76
CA GLN A 380 12.70 -20.08 -21.33
C GLN A 380 13.96 -20.57 -20.60
N LYS A 381 14.44 -21.78 -20.91
CA LYS A 381 15.70 -22.31 -20.35
C LYS A 381 16.89 -21.44 -20.72
N SER A 382 16.92 -20.92 -21.93
CA SER A 382 17.97 -19.99 -22.40
C SER A 382 17.93 -18.64 -21.68
N ALA A 383 16.75 -18.21 -21.23
CA ALA A 383 16.54 -16.97 -20.49
C ALA A 383 16.61 -17.13 -18.96
N GLY A 384 16.85 -18.36 -18.46
CA GLY A 384 16.88 -18.65 -17.01
C GLY A 384 15.52 -18.53 -16.31
N SER A 385 14.41 -18.52 -17.07
CA SER A 385 13.04 -18.41 -16.54
C SER A 385 12.33 -19.76 -16.62
N ALA A 386 11.62 -20.14 -15.54
CA ALA A 386 10.79 -21.34 -15.46
C ALA A 386 9.32 -20.96 -15.31
N THR A 387 8.74 -20.35 -16.35
CA THR A 387 7.32 -19.96 -16.33
C THR A 387 6.43 -21.20 -16.40
N PRO A 388 5.48 -21.39 -15.46
CA PRO A 388 4.60 -22.55 -15.45
C PRO A 388 3.64 -22.54 -16.64
N VAL A 389 3.37 -23.74 -17.18
CA VAL A 389 2.48 -23.95 -18.31
C VAL A 389 1.26 -24.79 -17.88
N ILE A 390 0.06 -24.27 -18.15
CA ILE A 390 -1.22 -24.96 -17.96
C ILE A 390 -1.74 -25.43 -19.31
N LEU A 391 -2.11 -26.71 -19.44
CA LEU A 391 -2.76 -27.23 -20.62
C LEU A 391 -4.27 -27.08 -20.50
N VAL A 392 -4.89 -26.35 -21.42
CA VAL A 392 -6.32 -26.19 -21.53
C VAL A 392 -6.84 -26.98 -22.71
N VAL A 393 -7.71 -27.94 -22.45
CA VAL A 393 -8.41 -28.71 -23.51
C VAL A 393 -9.79 -28.11 -23.71
N ASN A 394 -9.95 -27.32 -24.77
CA ASN A 394 -11.19 -26.61 -25.07
C ASN A 394 -12.11 -27.41 -25.99
N LYS A 395 -13.39 -27.01 -26.08
CA LYS A 395 -14.44 -27.63 -26.86
C LYS A 395 -14.79 -29.07 -26.40
N ILE A 396 -14.78 -29.28 -25.08
CA ILE A 396 -15.12 -30.59 -24.50
C ILE A 396 -16.59 -30.99 -24.72
N ASP A 397 -17.45 -30.08 -25.14
CA ASP A 397 -18.83 -30.31 -25.55
C ASP A 397 -18.96 -31.14 -26.87
N CYS A 398 -17.90 -31.16 -27.66
CA CYS A 398 -17.89 -31.83 -28.98
C CYS A 398 -17.38 -33.29 -28.91
N VAL A 399 -16.90 -33.76 -27.75
CA VAL A 399 -16.29 -35.10 -27.63
C VAL A 399 -16.77 -35.84 -26.38
N PRO A 400 -16.90 -37.20 -26.42
CA PRO A 400 -17.22 -37.99 -25.24
C PRO A 400 -16.11 -37.90 -24.17
N CYS A 401 -16.46 -38.00 -22.87
CA CYS A 401 -15.53 -37.96 -21.75
C CYS A 401 -14.38 -38.98 -21.82
N THR A 402 -14.57 -40.10 -22.52
CA THR A 402 -13.54 -41.15 -22.71
C THR A 402 -12.35 -40.71 -23.52
N SER A 403 -12.48 -39.67 -24.36
CA SER A 403 -11.41 -39.15 -25.20
C SER A 403 -10.37 -38.33 -24.43
N MET A 404 -10.62 -38.01 -23.17
CA MET A 404 -9.70 -37.21 -22.34
C MET A 404 -8.41 -37.96 -21.94
N ARG A 405 -8.41 -39.30 -21.96
CA ARG A 405 -7.22 -40.12 -21.60
C ARG A 405 -6.00 -39.89 -22.47
N GLN A 406 -6.17 -39.48 -23.74
CA GLN A 406 -5.05 -39.18 -24.63
C GLN A 406 -4.26 -37.92 -24.21
N PHE A 407 -4.86 -37.06 -23.39
CA PHE A 407 -4.18 -35.88 -22.85
C PHE A 407 -3.39 -36.19 -21.56
N GLU A 408 -3.71 -37.29 -20.87
CA GLU A 408 -3.00 -37.73 -19.65
C GLU A 408 -1.54 -38.08 -19.95
N MET A 409 -1.23 -38.58 -21.16
CA MET A 409 0.16 -38.89 -21.58
C MET A 409 0.98 -37.63 -21.88
N ALA A 410 0.34 -36.48 -22.14
CA ALA A 410 1.02 -35.21 -22.38
C ALA A 410 1.30 -34.42 -21.08
N THR A 411 0.74 -34.86 -19.95
CA THR A 411 0.78 -34.12 -18.67
C THR A 411 2.16 -33.96 -18.06
N SER A 412 3.16 -34.78 -18.42
CA SER A 412 4.51 -34.67 -17.87
C SER A 412 5.23 -33.32 -18.14
N SER A 413 4.75 -32.57 -19.14
CA SER A 413 5.32 -31.26 -19.54
C SER A 413 4.51 -30.08 -19.02
N PHE A 414 3.38 -30.31 -18.34
CA PHE A 414 2.47 -29.27 -17.88
C PHE A 414 2.23 -29.39 -16.38
N MET A 415 2.05 -28.25 -15.70
CA MET A 415 1.76 -28.26 -14.26
C MET A 415 0.32 -28.68 -13.96
N LYS A 416 -0.64 -28.34 -14.83
CA LYS A 416 -2.04 -28.70 -14.72
C LYS A 416 -2.68 -28.91 -16.08
N LEU A 417 -3.75 -29.73 -16.08
CA LEU A 417 -4.65 -29.93 -17.23
C LEU A 417 -6.05 -29.48 -16.81
N VAL A 418 -6.66 -28.59 -17.60
CA VAL A 418 -8.00 -28.05 -17.33
C VAL A 418 -8.89 -28.23 -18.57
N PRO A 419 -9.93 -29.06 -18.47
CA PRO A 419 -10.91 -29.21 -19.54
C PRO A 419 -11.88 -28.01 -19.52
N THR A 420 -12.12 -27.39 -20.69
CA THR A 420 -12.99 -26.22 -20.80
C THR A 420 -13.95 -26.30 -22.00
N CYS A 421 -15.07 -25.60 -21.87
CA CYS A 421 -15.90 -25.23 -22.99
C CYS A 421 -16.18 -23.72 -22.95
N ALA A 422 -15.50 -22.97 -23.80
CA ALA A 422 -15.61 -21.52 -23.82
C ALA A 422 -17.01 -21.00 -24.20
N ILE A 423 -17.84 -21.82 -24.86
CA ILE A 423 -19.19 -21.42 -25.30
C ILE A 423 -20.17 -21.40 -24.12
N ASN A 424 -20.13 -22.40 -23.26
CA ASN A 424 -21.05 -22.54 -22.12
C ASN A 424 -20.42 -22.15 -20.78
N GLY A 425 -19.15 -21.73 -20.77
CA GLY A 425 -18.43 -21.31 -19.56
C GLY A 425 -17.95 -22.46 -18.66
N LYS A 426 -18.17 -23.75 -19.06
CA LYS A 426 -17.73 -24.89 -18.25
C LYS A 426 -16.18 -24.92 -18.18
N GLY A 427 -15.64 -25.13 -16.98
CA GLY A 427 -14.20 -25.22 -16.75
C GLY A 427 -13.49 -23.86 -16.59
N ILE A 428 -14.18 -22.73 -16.74
CA ILE A 428 -13.56 -21.40 -16.60
C ILE A 428 -13.15 -21.13 -15.16
N SER A 429 -14.02 -21.43 -14.18
CA SER A 429 -13.70 -21.25 -12.76
C SER A 429 -12.58 -22.20 -12.29
N GLU A 430 -12.50 -23.40 -12.85
CA GLU A 430 -11.40 -24.35 -12.62
C GLU A 430 -10.09 -23.84 -13.21
N LEU A 431 -10.16 -23.17 -14.39
CA LEU A 431 -8.99 -22.53 -14.99
C LEU A 431 -8.49 -21.36 -14.15
N GLU A 432 -9.38 -20.50 -13.66
CA GLU A 432 -9.04 -19.41 -12.75
C GLU A 432 -8.31 -19.92 -11.51
N ARG A 433 -8.89 -20.95 -10.87
CA ARG A 433 -8.26 -21.58 -9.71
C ARG A 433 -6.90 -22.19 -10.04
N ALA A 434 -6.78 -22.88 -11.17
CA ALA A 434 -5.52 -23.47 -11.61
C ALA A 434 -4.43 -22.43 -11.83
N VAL A 435 -4.77 -21.27 -12.40
CA VAL A 435 -3.84 -20.14 -12.59
C VAL A 435 -3.36 -19.59 -11.25
N LEU A 436 -4.25 -19.42 -10.27
CA LEU A 436 -3.90 -18.96 -8.93
C LEU A 436 -3.05 -19.99 -8.17
N GLU A 437 -3.42 -21.26 -8.19
CA GLU A 437 -2.70 -22.34 -7.51
C GLU A 437 -1.27 -22.52 -8.04
N VAL A 438 -1.07 -22.43 -9.35
CA VAL A 438 0.25 -22.59 -9.98
C VAL A 438 1.20 -21.47 -9.57
N ARG A 439 0.67 -20.34 -9.11
CA ARG A 439 1.46 -19.20 -8.56
C ARG A 439 1.37 -19.07 -7.05
N GLY A 440 0.73 -20.03 -6.37
CA GLY A 440 0.58 -20.00 -4.92
C GLY A 440 -0.32 -18.88 -4.40
N LEU A 441 -1.28 -18.41 -5.24
CA LEU A 441 -2.18 -17.30 -4.92
C LEU A 441 -3.58 -17.77 -4.48
N ASP A 442 -3.82 -19.05 -4.43
CA ASP A 442 -5.11 -19.66 -4.02
C ASP A 442 -5.28 -19.71 -2.50
N SER A 443 -4.18 -19.55 -1.76
CA SER A 443 -4.12 -19.47 -0.30
C SER A 443 -3.88 -18.03 0.17
N SER A 444 -4.18 -17.77 1.45
CA SER A 444 -3.80 -16.52 2.10
C SER A 444 -2.28 -16.29 1.98
N PRO A 445 -1.80 -15.03 2.05
CA PRO A 445 -0.37 -14.76 2.06
C PRO A 445 0.38 -15.62 3.09
N PRO A 446 1.66 -15.96 2.84
CA PRO A 446 2.49 -16.68 3.80
C PRO A 446 2.40 -16.05 5.20
N GLY A 447 2.47 -16.87 6.26
CA GLY A 447 2.35 -16.38 7.63
C GLY A 447 0.93 -15.97 8.08
N GLY A 448 -0.12 -16.13 7.23
CA GLY A 448 -1.49 -15.74 7.55
C GLY A 448 -1.70 -14.22 7.65
N PHE A 449 -0.76 -13.43 7.19
CA PHE A 449 -0.85 -11.97 7.18
C PHE A 449 -1.92 -11.48 6.19
N ARG A 450 -2.61 -10.40 6.54
CA ARG A 450 -3.54 -9.70 5.63
C ARG A 450 -2.88 -8.60 4.82
N TRP A 451 -1.60 -8.30 5.10
CA TRP A 451 -0.78 -7.27 4.51
C TRP A 451 0.39 -7.88 3.75
N THR A 452 1.00 -7.10 2.88
CA THR A 452 2.17 -7.48 2.08
C THR A 452 3.22 -6.37 2.16
N VAL A 453 4.48 -6.72 1.86
CA VAL A 453 5.59 -5.74 1.85
C VAL A 453 5.90 -5.30 0.42
N ASN A 454 6.25 -4.03 0.24
CA ASN A 454 6.71 -3.51 -1.04
C ASN A 454 8.21 -3.74 -1.25
N GLN A 455 8.71 -3.41 -2.45
CA GLN A 455 10.12 -3.63 -2.81
C GLN A 455 11.10 -2.92 -1.85
N ARG A 456 10.85 -1.66 -1.48
CA ARG A 456 11.69 -0.92 -0.53
C ARG A 456 11.72 -1.60 0.84
N GLN A 457 10.54 -1.96 1.34
CA GLN A 457 10.40 -2.66 2.63
C GLN A 457 11.07 -4.03 2.61
N PHE A 458 10.94 -4.76 1.49
CA PHE A 458 11.61 -6.04 1.27
C PHE A 458 13.13 -5.91 1.37
N GLU A 459 13.73 -4.91 0.73
CA GLU A 459 15.18 -4.67 0.77
C GLU A 459 15.66 -4.38 2.21
N GLN A 460 14.90 -3.60 2.97
CA GLN A 460 15.24 -3.32 4.37
C GLN A 460 15.04 -4.53 5.29
N LEU A 461 14.02 -5.37 5.04
CA LEU A 461 13.83 -6.62 5.78
C LEU A 461 14.98 -7.60 5.52
N LEU A 462 15.42 -7.73 4.26
CA LEU A 462 16.59 -8.56 3.93
C LEU A 462 17.84 -8.08 4.64
N ARG A 463 18.10 -6.76 4.63
CA ARG A 463 19.24 -6.17 5.33
C ARG A 463 19.20 -6.44 6.83
N ALA A 464 18.04 -6.33 7.46
CA ALA A 464 17.86 -6.66 8.87
C ALA A 464 18.10 -8.17 9.13
N GLN A 465 17.58 -9.04 8.26
CA GLN A 465 17.75 -10.49 8.36
C GLN A 465 19.20 -10.91 8.20
N GLU A 466 19.93 -10.33 7.24
CA GLU A 466 21.36 -10.57 7.05
C GLU A 466 22.17 -10.13 8.27
N SER A 467 21.85 -8.99 8.87
CA SER A 467 22.50 -8.51 10.09
C SER A 467 22.27 -9.46 11.27
N LEU A 468 21.04 -9.97 11.46
CA LEU A 468 20.76 -10.98 12.49
C LEU A 468 21.48 -12.30 12.22
N SER A 469 21.68 -12.69 10.95
CA SER A 469 22.43 -13.88 10.58
C SER A 469 23.91 -13.74 10.90
N ARG A 470 24.51 -12.56 10.64
CA ARG A 470 25.90 -12.26 11.03
C ARG A 470 26.06 -12.25 12.55
N LEU A 471 25.12 -11.63 13.26
CA LEU A 471 25.09 -11.65 14.73
C LEU A 471 25.12 -13.08 15.27
N LYS A 472 24.27 -13.97 14.73
CA LYS A 472 24.25 -15.38 15.13
C LYS A 472 25.59 -16.06 14.89
N SER A 473 26.20 -15.86 13.71
CA SER A 473 27.54 -16.39 13.42
C SER A 473 28.59 -15.86 14.38
N SER A 474 28.55 -14.56 14.73
CA SER A 474 29.47 -13.95 15.69
C SER A 474 29.34 -14.51 17.10
N ILE A 475 28.13 -14.92 17.49
CA ILE A 475 27.87 -15.60 18.77
C ILE A 475 28.40 -17.04 18.74
N ASP A 476 28.13 -17.78 17.65
CA ASP A 476 28.56 -19.17 17.48
C ASP A 476 30.09 -19.28 17.38
N ASP A 477 30.75 -18.26 16.80
CA ASP A 477 32.22 -18.15 16.69
C ASP A 477 32.88 -17.57 17.97
N GLU A 478 32.09 -17.33 19.03
CA GLU A 478 32.55 -16.77 20.32
C GLU A 478 33.31 -15.44 20.18
N LEU A 479 32.92 -14.60 19.21
CA LEU A 479 33.51 -13.27 19.02
C LEU A 479 33.18 -12.34 20.18
N PRO A 480 34.02 -11.31 20.49
CA PRO A 480 33.74 -10.33 21.51
C PRO A 480 32.39 -9.63 21.32
N MET A 481 31.70 -9.31 22.42
CA MET A 481 30.35 -8.71 22.42
C MET A 481 30.29 -7.34 21.69
N ASP A 482 31.42 -6.64 21.55
CA ASP A 482 31.50 -5.39 20.76
C ASP A 482 31.04 -5.61 19.31
N PHE A 483 31.38 -6.74 18.71
CA PHE A 483 30.94 -7.09 17.35
C PHE A 483 29.44 -7.31 17.28
N TRP A 484 28.82 -7.88 18.31
CA TRP A 484 27.38 -8.14 18.37
C TRP A 484 26.57 -6.85 18.34
N THR A 485 27.09 -5.76 18.95
CA THR A 485 26.42 -4.46 18.96
C THR A 485 26.32 -3.83 17.57
N ILE A 486 27.31 -4.07 16.70
CA ILE A 486 27.35 -3.56 15.33
C ILE A 486 26.19 -4.12 14.52
N ASP A 487 26.03 -5.44 14.52
CA ASP A 487 24.97 -6.12 13.76
C ASP A 487 23.56 -5.79 14.28
N LEU A 488 23.40 -5.68 15.61
CA LEU A 488 22.12 -5.27 16.20
C LEU A 488 21.75 -3.82 15.85
N ARG A 489 22.72 -2.91 15.84
CA ARG A 489 22.49 -1.51 15.41
C ARG A 489 22.08 -1.47 13.94
N GLU A 490 22.75 -2.22 13.09
CA GLU A 490 22.40 -2.27 11.66
C GLU A 490 21.00 -2.85 11.43
N ALA A 491 20.62 -3.93 12.12
CA ALA A 491 19.28 -4.48 12.07
C ALA A 491 18.22 -3.47 12.55
N ALA A 492 18.48 -2.78 13.66
CA ALA A 492 17.58 -1.76 14.20
C ALA A 492 17.43 -0.55 13.27
N LEU A 493 18.52 -0.14 12.58
CA LEU A 493 18.50 0.95 11.58
C LEU A 493 17.68 0.55 10.35
N ALA A 494 17.93 -0.64 9.78
CA ALA A 494 17.17 -1.13 8.64
C ALA A 494 15.66 -1.19 8.93
N LEU A 495 15.26 -1.66 10.13
CA LEU A 495 13.88 -1.66 10.57
C LEU A 495 13.35 -0.22 10.80
N GLY A 496 14.18 0.70 11.27
CA GLY A 496 13.85 2.12 11.44
C GLY A 496 13.55 2.82 10.11
N GLU A 497 14.34 2.54 9.08
CA GLU A 497 14.13 3.06 7.72
C GLU A 497 12.77 2.64 7.11
N ILE A 498 12.23 1.48 7.48
CA ILE A 498 10.88 1.05 7.05
C ILE A 498 9.81 2.01 7.57
N SER A 499 9.88 2.39 8.84
CA SER A 499 8.92 3.30 9.48
C SER A 499 9.18 4.78 9.19
N GLY A 500 10.35 5.11 8.63
CA GLY A 500 10.77 6.47 8.28
C GLY A 500 11.43 7.22 9.44
N GLU A 501 12.00 6.52 10.42
CA GLU A 501 12.66 7.15 11.56
C GLU A 501 14.05 7.71 11.20
N ASP A 502 14.79 7.04 10.29
CA ASP A 502 16.14 7.39 9.87
C ASP A 502 16.25 7.49 8.34
N ILE A 503 15.37 8.25 7.71
CA ILE A 503 15.27 8.32 6.25
C ILE A 503 15.69 9.69 5.71
N SER A 504 16.38 9.72 4.57
CA SER A 504 16.81 10.96 3.92
C SER A 504 15.66 11.69 3.23
N GLU A 505 15.77 13.03 3.10
CA GLU A 505 14.80 13.87 2.38
C GLU A 505 14.66 13.46 0.91
N GLU A 506 15.74 13.00 0.28
CA GLU A 506 15.72 12.54 -1.10
C GLU A 506 14.81 11.31 -1.28
N VAL A 507 14.89 10.34 -0.38
CA VAL A 507 14.04 9.14 -0.41
C VAL A 507 12.57 9.51 -0.15
N LEU A 508 12.31 10.43 0.78
CA LEU A 508 10.95 10.93 1.02
C LEU A 508 10.39 11.61 -0.23
N SER A 509 11.18 12.50 -0.86
CA SER A 509 10.78 13.16 -2.11
C SER A 509 10.46 12.15 -3.21
N ASN A 510 11.28 11.12 -3.39
CA ASN A 510 11.08 10.06 -4.38
C ASN A 510 9.81 9.22 -4.13
N ILE A 511 9.46 8.99 -2.87
CA ILE A 511 8.24 8.25 -2.51
C ILE A 511 7.01 9.11 -2.80
N PHE A 512 6.97 10.35 -2.32
CA PHE A 512 5.79 11.20 -2.38
C PHE A 512 5.55 11.82 -3.77
N SER A 513 6.59 12.02 -4.59
CA SER A 513 6.44 12.47 -5.98
C SER A 513 5.61 11.53 -6.87
N LYS A 514 5.50 10.25 -6.50
CA LYS A 514 4.70 9.25 -7.21
C LYS A 514 3.20 9.31 -6.89
N PHE A 515 2.82 10.12 -5.92
CA PHE A 515 1.41 10.28 -5.53
C PHE A 515 0.68 11.23 -6.48
N CYS A 516 -0.65 11.14 -6.48
CA CYS A 516 -1.48 12.11 -7.18
C CYS A 516 -1.49 13.46 -6.44
N ILE A 517 -1.65 14.58 -7.19
CA ILE A 517 -1.89 15.89 -6.60
C ILE A 517 -3.18 15.82 -5.76
N GLY A 518 -3.16 16.38 -4.56
CA GLY A 518 -4.30 16.36 -3.64
C GLY A 518 -4.29 15.20 -2.62
N LYS A 519 -3.22 14.37 -2.62
CA LYS A 519 -3.00 13.27 -1.64
C LYS A 519 -1.72 13.47 -0.86
#